data_2f9191a37fdf159809f7c1ca0aa0c887
#
_entry.id   2f9191a37fdf159809f7c1ca0aa0c887
#
_cell.length_a   1.000
_cell.length_b   1.000
_cell.length_c   1.000
_cell.angle_alpha   90.00
_cell.angle_beta   90.00
_cell.angle_gamma   90.00
#
_symmetry.space_group_name_H-M   'P 1'
#
loop_
_entity.id
_entity.type
_entity.pdbx_description
1 polymer ?
#
loop_
_entity_poly.entity_id
_entity_poly.type
_entity_poly.pdbx_seq_one_letter_code
_entity_poly.pdbx_strand_id
1 'polypeptide(L)'
;GLYYLNARYYNPEDGRFVTEDTYRGETAKPETGHLYAYCANNPVNYVDPSGHKAKTVIYYNKKGKDFKKQAMHSPYYKNSQVTFKSVIKKAQFKKEWDKIPKGTSELYLYLHGGVSCLYFDGSDMNLKELLALKKKKIKKKIVLLSCKGGIGDKNSVAKIMAKKCQCVVYASSYPYGLSYRYDKKKKVYYPRYGGKQNYYNHENPLKKYKP
;
A
#
# COMPACT_ATOMS: atom_id res chain seq x y z
N GLY A 1 34.18 -3.23 -2.30
CA GLY A 1 33.47 -4.47 -2.64
C GLY A 1 32.01 -4.25 -2.98
N LEU A 2 31.34 -5.24 -3.55
CA LEU A 2 29.94 -5.12 -3.97
C LEU A 2 28.97 -5.43 -2.83
N TYR A 3 27.84 -4.70 -2.78
CA TYR A 3 26.74 -4.99 -1.87
C TYR A 3 25.63 -5.74 -2.58
N TYR A 4 25.25 -6.91 -2.07
CA TYR A 4 24.12 -7.64 -2.60
C TYR A 4 22.79 -7.13 -2.02
N LEU A 5 21.96 -6.51 -2.85
CA LEU A 5 20.67 -5.92 -2.47
C LEU A 5 19.48 -6.79 -2.96
N ASN A 6 19.52 -8.07 -2.67
CA ASN A 6 18.50 -9.08 -3.01
C ASN A 6 18.27 -9.36 -4.50
N ALA A 7 18.16 -8.35 -5.34
CA ALA A 7 17.92 -8.54 -6.78
C ALA A 7 19.13 -8.20 -7.63
N ARG A 8 19.95 -7.25 -7.17
CA ARG A 8 21.11 -6.77 -7.92
C ARG A 8 22.28 -6.51 -7.00
N TYR A 9 23.50 -6.57 -7.55
CA TYR A 9 24.70 -6.09 -6.89
C TYR A 9 24.87 -4.59 -7.11
N TYR A 10 25.10 -3.85 -6.02
CA TYR A 10 25.42 -2.45 -6.03
C TYR A 10 26.91 -2.23 -5.87
N ASN A 11 27.51 -1.44 -6.74
CA ASN A 11 28.89 -1.00 -6.62
C ASN A 11 28.94 0.40 -5.98
N PRO A 12 29.45 0.54 -4.77
CA PRO A 12 29.54 1.85 -4.09
C PRO A 12 30.56 2.79 -4.72
N GLU A 13 31.59 2.27 -5.42
CA GLU A 13 32.59 3.06 -6.09
C GLU A 13 32.01 3.78 -7.30
N ASP A 14 31.14 3.12 -8.06
CA ASP A 14 30.44 3.71 -9.21
C ASP A 14 29.11 4.37 -8.82
N GLY A 15 28.60 4.11 -7.61
CA GLY A 15 27.30 4.58 -7.16
C GLY A 15 26.13 3.97 -7.92
N ARG A 16 26.29 2.76 -8.52
CA ARG A 16 25.36 2.14 -9.45
C ARG A 16 25.18 0.65 -9.22
N PHE A 17 24.10 0.10 -9.80
CA PHE A 17 23.94 -1.33 -9.92
C PHE A 17 24.84 -1.90 -11.03
N VAL A 18 25.34 -3.12 -10.81
CA VAL A 18 26.20 -3.83 -11.79
C VAL A 18 25.38 -4.37 -12.97
N THR A 19 24.08 -4.65 -12.74
CA THR A 19 23.17 -5.18 -13.76
C THR A 19 21.98 -4.27 -13.99
N GLU A 20 21.39 -4.35 -15.19
CA GLU A 20 20.19 -3.61 -15.56
C GLU A 20 18.99 -3.87 -14.64
N ASP A 21 18.15 -2.87 -14.45
CA ASP A 21 16.82 -3.08 -13.87
C ASP A 21 15.92 -3.80 -14.88
N THR A 22 15.12 -4.72 -14.40
CA THR A 22 14.06 -5.35 -15.21
C THR A 22 12.91 -4.36 -15.53
N TYR A 23 12.87 -3.21 -14.86
CA TYR A 23 11.95 -2.13 -15.13
C TYR A 23 12.58 -1.13 -16.11
N ARG A 24 11.97 -0.98 -17.28
CA ARG A 24 12.48 -0.14 -18.39
C ARG A 24 12.15 1.36 -18.27
N GLY A 25 11.56 1.80 -17.17
CA GLY A 25 11.15 3.20 -16.97
C GLY A 25 9.79 3.55 -17.56
N GLU A 26 9.43 4.82 -17.44
CA GLU A 26 8.21 5.41 -17.99
C GLU A 26 8.58 6.52 -18.96
N THR A 27 8.00 6.54 -20.16
CA THR A 27 8.26 7.56 -21.19
C THR A 27 7.99 8.99 -20.68
N ALA A 28 7.01 9.14 -19.78
CA ALA A 28 6.66 10.43 -19.18
C ALA A 28 7.60 10.88 -18.04
N LYS A 29 8.59 10.02 -17.65
CA LYS A 29 9.53 10.26 -16.56
C LYS A 29 10.92 9.79 -16.98
N PRO A 30 11.67 10.59 -17.74
CA PRO A 30 12.97 10.21 -18.31
C PRO A 30 13.98 9.72 -17.25
N GLU A 31 13.91 10.27 -16.03
CA GLU A 31 14.75 9.88 -14.90
C GLU A 31 14.56 8.41 -14.47
N THR A 32 13.45 7.78 -14.85
CA THR A 32 13.19 6.37 -14.56
C THR A 32 13.80 5.41 -15.59
N GLY A 33 14.24 5.92 -16.73
CA GLY A 33 14.82 5.14 -17.82
C GLY A 33 16.28 4.73 -17.59
N HIS A 34 16.93 5.22 -16.55
CA HIS A 34 18.31 4.85 -16.24
C HIS A 34 18.36 3.51 -15.49
N LEU A 35 18.65 2.44 -16.23
CA LEU A 35 18.50 1.05 -15.75
C LEU A 35 19.49 0.66 -14.65
N TYR A 36 20.62 1.33 -14.52
CA TYR A 36 21.66 1.09 -13.52
C TYR A 36 21.61 2.03 -12.32
N ALA A 37 20.71 3.02 -12.33
CA ALA A 37 20.67 4.05 -11.27
C ALA A 37 20.27 3.45 -9.92
N TYR A 38 21.08 3.71 -8.89
CA TYR A 38 20.74 3.46 -7.50
C TYR A 38 19.98 4.66 -6.92
N CYS A 39 18.84 4.43 -6.31
CA CYS A 39 18.00 5.45 -5.65
C CYS A 39 17.68 6.67 -6.52
N ALA A 40 17.51 6.51 -7.84
CA ALA A 40 17.34 7.60 -8.80
C ALA A 40 18.47 8.65 -8.71
N ASN A 41 19.70 8.24 -8.51
CA ASN A 41 20.90 9.06 -8.29
C ASN A 41 20.85 9.96 -7.05
N ASN A 42 20.05 9.60 -6.04
CA ASN A 42 19.95 10.34 -4.77
C ASN A 42 20.09 9.41 -3.56
N PRO A 43 21.26 8.78 -3.35
CA PRO A 43 21.50 7.81 -2.27
C PRO A 43 21.55 8.44 -0.88
N VAL A 44 21.75 9.78 -0.81
CA VAL A 44 21.76 10.50 0.47
C VAL A 44 20.38 10.50 1.16
N ASN A 45 19.33 10.59 0.35
CA ASN A 45 17.95 10.65 0.85
C ASN A 45 17.18 9.35 0.71
N TYR A 46 17.71 8.36 -0.01
CA TYR A 46 16.99 7.12 -0.34
C TYR A 46 17.88 5.91 -0.22
N VAL A 47 17.27 4.79 0.14
CA VAL A 47 17.90 3.46 0.13
C VAL A 47 17.03 2.50 -0.68
N ASP A 48 17.65 1.60 -1.42
CA ASP A 48 16.98 0.52 -2.15
C ASP A 48 17.38 -0.86 -1.60
N PRO A 49 16.77 -1.33 -0.51
CA PRO A 49 17.13 -2.61 0.11
C PRO A 49 16.77 -3.83 -0.75
N SER A 50 16.08 -3.63 -1.85
CA SER A 50 15.57 -4.71 -2.70
C SER A 50 16.32 -4.87 -4.02
N GLY A 51 17.15 -3.91 -4.39
CA GLY A 51 17.77 -3.85 -5.70
C GLY A 51 16.79 -3.62 -6.85
N HIS A 52 15.53 -3.31 -6.54
CA HIS A 52 14.49 -2.94 -7.49
C HIS A 52 13.59 -1.88 -6.87
N LYS A 53 13.09 -0.96 -7.67
CA LYS A 53 12.04 -0.05 -7.21
C LYS A 53 10.84 -0.85 -6.72
N ALA A 54 10.46 -0.67 -5.46
CA ALA A 54 9.37 -1.43 -4.85
C ALA A 54 8.06 -1.20 -5.62
N LYS A 55 7.46 -2.27 -6.13
CA LYS A 55 6.14 -2.19 -6.80
C LYS A 55 5.06 -2.01 -5.74
N THR A 56 4.41 -0.86 -5.75
CA THR A 56 3.30 -0.54 -4.87
C THR A 56 2.01 -0.43 -5.67
N VAL A 57 0.99 -1.17 -5.26
CA VAL A 57 -0.36 -1.09 -5.86
C VAL A 57 -1.29 -0.41 -4.87
N ILE A 58 -2.09 0.51 -5.36
CA ILE A 58 -3.04 1.28 -4.57
C ILE A 58 -4.42 1.17 -5.17
N TYR A 59 -5.34 0.59 -4.42
CA TYR A 59 -6.76 0.63 -4.73
C TYR A 59 -7.45 1.70 -3.90
N TYR A 60 -8.25 2.53 -4.55
CA TYR A 60 -9.04 3.54 -3.88
C TYR A 60 -10.47 3.59 -4.42
N ASN A 61 -11.45 3.81 -3.56
CA ASN A 61 -12.82 4.04 -3.98
C ASN A 61 -12.97 5.49 -4.50
N LYS A 62 -13.22 5.64 -5.80
CA LYS A 62 -13.33 6.96 -6.45
C LYS A 62 -14.51 7.79 -5.91
N LYS A 63 -15.58 7.14 -5.44
CA LYS A 63 -16.74 7.79 -4.83
C LYS A 63 -16.53 8.11 -3.35
N GLY A 64 -15.53 7.53 -2.71
CA GLY A 64 -15.15 7.89 -1.35
C GLY A 64 -14.62 9.31 -1.32
N LYS A 65 -15.20 10.16 -0.45
CA LYS A 65 -14.79 11.55 -0.28
C LYS A 65 -13.29 11.62 -0.02
N ASP A 66 -12.56 12.27 -0.90
CA ASP A 66 -11.12 12.50 -0.82
C ASP A 66 -10.20 11.25 -0.89
N PHE A 67 -10.67 10.02 -1.06
CA PHE A 67 -9.79 8.85 -1.11
C PHE A 67 -8.72 8.91 -2.19
N LYS A 68 -9.07 9.42 -3.38
CA LYS A 68 -8.08 9.65 -4.44
C LYS A 68 -6.99 10.61 -3.97
N LYS A 69 -7.38 11.74 -3.40
CA LYS A 69 -6.47 12.78 -2.93
C LYS A 69 -5.60 12.28 -1.77
N GLN A 70 -6.19 11.55 -0.83
CA GLN A 70 -5.49 10.91 0.27
C GLN A 70 -4.48 9.86 -0.24
N ALA A 71 -4.88 9.04 -1.19
CA ALA A 71 -4.00 8.06 -1.81
C ALA A 71 -2.82 8.71 -2.54
N MET A 72 -3.03 9.78 -3.28
CA MET A 72 -1.97 10.46 -4.04
C MET A 72 -0.97 11.23 -3.15
N HIS A 73 -1.38 11.66 -1.96
CA HIS A 73 -0.55 12.46 -1.04
C HIS A 73 -0.21 11.71 0.26
N SER A 74 -0.21 10.39 0.24
CA SER A 74 0.17 9.59 1.40
C SER A 74 1.68 9.59 1.62
N PRO A 75 2.16 9.61 2.88
CA PRO A 75 3.59 9.54 3.18
C PRO A 75 4.18 8.13 3.03
N TYR A 76 3.34 7.09 2.89
CA TYR A 76 3.75 5.70 3.07
C TYR A 76 4.52 5.08 1.91
N TYR A 77 4.53 5.70 0.71
CA TYR A 77 5.11 5.09 -0.49
C TYR A 77 5.85 6.07 -1.41
N LYS A 78 6.43 7.12 -0.84
CA LYS A 78 7.11 8.18 -1.60
C LYS A 78 8.16 7.68 -2.59
N ASN A 79 8.79 6.56 -2.33
CA ASN A 79 9.92 6.03 -3.11
C ASN A 79 9.62 4.71 -3.81
N SER A 80 8.34 4.48 -4.18
CA SER A 80 7.89 3.25 -4.83
C SER A 80 7.44 3.51 -6.26
N GLN A 81 7.54 2.49 -7.11
CA GLN A 81 6.78 2.46 -8.36
C GLN A 81 5.30 2.24 -8.02
N VAL A 82 4.50 3.27 -8.17
CA VAL A 82 3.10 3.25 -7.71
C VAL A 82 2.13 3.07 -8.87
N THR A 83 1.27 2.08 -8.77
CA THR A 83 0.13 1.89 -9.68
C THR A 83 -1.16 2.22 -8.94
N PHE A 84 -1.87 3.25 -9.39
CA PHE A 84 -3.17 3.63 -8.86
C PHE A 84 -4.32 2.98 -9.63
N LYS A 85 -5.27 2.40 -8.90
CA LYS A 85 -6.48 1.77 -9.46
C LYS A 85 -7.72 2.24 -8.72
N SER A 86 -8.65 2.84 -9.44
CA SER A 86 -9.94 3.18 -8.84
C SER A 86 -10.85 1.96 -8.85
N VAL A 87 -11.53 1.73 -7.72
CA VAL A 87 -12.48 0.62 -7.56
C VAL A 87 -13.77 1.16 -6.96
N ILE A 88 -14.85 1.15 -7.72
CA ILE A 88 -16.15 1.68 -7.31
C ILE A 88 -17.08 0.54 -6.91
N LYS A 89 -17.16 -0.48 -7.77
CA LYS A 89 -18.03 -1.64 -7.58
C LYS A 89 -17.25 -2.85 -7.10
N LYS A 90 -17.89 -3.73 -6.34
CA LYS A 90 -17.34 -5.00 -5.86
C LYS A 90 -16.77 -5.88 -6.98
N ALA A 91 -17.48 -6.00 -8.10
CA ALA A 91 -17.01 -6.76 -9.26
C ALA A 91 -15.70 -6.20 -9.84
N GLN A 92 -15.58 -4.86 -9.88
CA GLN A 92 -14.36 -4.20 -10.33
C GLN A 92 -13.19 -4.50 -9.37
N PHE A 93 -13.41 -4.43 -8.05
CA PHE A 93 -12.39 -4.78 -7.07
C PHE A 93 -11.91 -6.23 -7.24
N LYS A 94 -12.83 -7.19 -7.40
CA LYS A 94 -12.48 -8.60 -7.65
C LYS A 94 -11.62 -8.76 -8.90
N LYS A 95 -12.00 -8.10 -10.00
CA LYS A 95 -11.24 -8.11 -11.26
C LYS A 95 -9.84 -7.52 -11.11
N GLU A 96 -9.71 -6.38 -10.44
CA GLU A 96 -8.41 -5.75 -10.20
C GLU A 96 -7.57 -6.53 -9.16
N TRP A 97 -8.20 -7.16 -8.16
CA TRP A 97 -7.54 -8.07 -7.24
C TRP A 97 -6.86 -9.23 -7.98
N ASP A 98 -7.57 -9.82 -8.95
CA ASP A 98 -7.03 -10.91 -9.77
C ASP A 98 -5.84 -10.49 -10.63
N LYS A 99 -5.76 -9.21 -10.97
CA LYS A 99 -4.69 -8.61 -11.78
C LYS A 99 -3.52 -8.05 -10.97
N ILE A 100 -3.48 -8.21 -9.64
CA ILE A 100 -2.34 -7.78 -8.83
C ILE A 100 -1.06 -8.39 -9.42
N PRO A 101 -0.07 -7.57 -9.84
CA PRO A 101 1.13 -8.08 -10.48
C PRO A 101 1.95 -8.99 -9.57
N LYS A 102 2.54 -10.03 -10.14
CA LYS A 102 3.56 -10.81 -9.42
C LYS A 102 4.69 -9.89 -8.97
N GLY A 103 5.20 -10.12 -7.76
CA GLY A 103 6.28 -9.32 -7.22
C GLY A 103 5.84 -7.99 -6.59
N THR A 104 4.53 -7.71 -6.48
CA THR A 104 4.02 -6.57 -5.71
C THR A 104 4.59 -6.59 -4.30
N SER A 105 5.25 -5.51 -3.93
CA SER A 105 5.89 -5.35 -2.61
C SER A 105 4.89 -4.88 -1.57
N GLU A 106 4.11 -3.89 -1.90
CA GLU A 106 3.17 -3.26 -0.98
C GLU A 106 1.81 -3.05 -1.66
N LEU A 107 0.73 -3.24 -0.90
CA LEU A 107 -0.64 -3.01 -1.32
C LEU A 107 -1.32 -2.04 -0.35
N TYR A 108 -1.89 -0.98 -0.88
CA TYR A 108 -2.67 0.00 -0.10
C TYR A 108 -4.11 -0.01 -0.54
N LEU A 109 -5.02 -0.09 0.42
CA LEU A 109 -6.46 -0.18 0.19
C LEU A 109 -7.17 1.00 0.86
N TYR A 110 -7.51 2.03 0.09
CA TYR A 110 -8.29 3.19 0.51
C TYR A 110 -9.77 2.93 0.22
N LEU A 111 -10.43 2.18 1.08
CA LEU A 111 -11.78 1.69 0.89
C LEU A 111 -12.65 1.97 2.13
N HIS A 112 -13.96 2.05 1.95
CA HIS A 112 -14.87 1.93 3.08
C HIS A 112 -14.94 0.48 3.54
N GLY A 113 -15.19 0.26 4.84
CA GLY A 113 -15.29 -1.10 5.35
C GLY A 113 -15.78 -1.18 6.79
N GLY A 114 -16.12 -2.38 7.18
CA GLY A 114 -16.46 -2.81 8.53
C GLY A 114 -15.48 -3.85 9.06
N VAL A 115 -15.87 -4.57 10.10
CA VAL A 115 -15.04 -5.60 10.72
C VAL A 115 -14.72 -6.74 9.75
N SER A 116 -15.74 -7.29 9.10
CA SER A 116 -15.62 -8.45 8.20
C SER A 116 -16.16 -8.18 6.80
N CYS A 117 -16.15 -6.94 6.37
CA CYS A 117 -16.68 -6.54 5.06
C CYS A 117 -15.94 -5.33 4.50
N LEU A 118 -15.99 -5.19 3.18
CA LEU A 118 -15.58 -3.98 2.45
C LEU A 118 -16.81 -3.42 1.72
N TYR A 119 -16.99 -2.12 1.77
CA TYR A 119 -18.13 -1.43 1.18
C TYR A 119 -17.80 -0.85 -0.20
N PHE A 120 -18.66 -1.15 -1.15
CA PHE A 120 -18.60 -0.64 -2.51
C PHE A 120 -19.94 -0.03 -2.91
N ASP A 121 -19.95 0.72 -4.00
CA ASP A 121 -21.19 1.31 -4.51
C ASP A 121 -22.17 0.21 -4.94
N GLY A 122 -23.37 0.24 -4.34
CA GLY A 122 -24.47 -0.67 -4.63
C GLY A 122 -24.33 -2.10 -4.05
N SER A 123 -23.20 -2.45 -3.42
CA SER A 123 -23.08 -3.78 -2.77
C SER A 123 -21.84 -3.89 -1.91
N ASP A 124 -21.96 -4.64 -0.81
CA ASP A 124 -20.86 -4.93 0.08
C ASP A 124 -20.18 -6.27 -0.27
N MET A 125 -18.88 -6.35 -0.04
CA MET A 125 -18.15 -7.59 -0.06
C MET A 125 -18.16 -8.16 1.37
N ASN A 126 -18.95 -9.20 1.58
CA ASN A 126 -19.11 -9.86 2.89
C ASN A 126 -17.95 -10.82 3.20
N LEU A 127 -18.00 -11.43 4.40
CA LEU A 127 -16.99 -12.38 4.87
C LEU A 127 -16.77 -13.55 3.88
N LYS A 128 -17.84 -14.17 3.38
CA LYS A 128 -17.77 -15.30 2.43
C LYS A 128 -17.03 -14.90 1.16
N GLU A 129 -17.31 -13.72 0.63
CA GLU A 129 -16.67 -13.20 -0.58
C GLU A 129 -15.22 -12.79 -0.35
N LEU A 130 -14.87 -12.23 0.83
CA LEU A 130 -13.49 -11.97 1.21
C LEU A 130 -12.68 -13.27 1.30
N LEU A 131 -13.26 -14.29 1.89
CA LEU A 131 -12.66 -15.64 1.96
C LEU A 131 -12.52 -16.29 0.58
N ALA A 132 -13.38 -15.97 -0.38
CA ALA A 132 -13.31 -16.48 -1.75
C ALA A 132 -12.30 -15.75 -2.66
N LEU A 133 -11.73 -14.61 -2.24
CA LEU A 133 -10.67 -13.93 -3.01
C LEU A 133 -9.49 -14.87 -3.25
N LYS A 134 -8.90 -14.83 -4.44
CA LYS A 134 -7.69 -15.59 -4.77
C LYS A 134 -6.53 -15.20 -3.87
N LYS A 135 -5.73 -16.18 -3.46
CA LYS A 135 -4.48 -15.92 -2.74
C LYS A 135 -3.52 -15.10 -3.59
N LYS A 136 -2.84 -14.15 -2.97
CA LYS A 136 -1.85 -13.28 -3.63
C LYS A 136 -0.59 -13.18 -2.74
N LYS A 137 0.58 -13.25 -3.33
CA LYS A 137 1.83 -13.06 -2.59
C LYS A 137 2.21 -11.59 -2.63
N ILE A 138 2.11 -10.91 -1.49
CA ILE A 138 2.57 -9.53 -1.29
C ILE A 138 3.87 -9.62 -0.48
N LYS A 139 4.98 -9.06 -1.02
CA LYS A 139 6.31 -9.32 -0.45
C LYS A 139 6.54 -8.70 0.94
N LYS A 140 6.00 -7.50 1.20
CA LYS A 140 6.26 -6.77 2.44
C LYS A 140 5.01 -6.60 3.30
N LYS A 141 4.03 -5.85 2.83
CA LYS A 141 2.87 -5.47 3.64
C LYS A 141 1.65 -5.10 2.83
N ILE A 142 0.50 -5.17 3.50
CA ILE A 142 -0.74 -4.50 3.10
C ILE A 142 -1.04 -3.41 4.12
N VAL A 143 -1.48 -2.25 3.65
CA VAL A 143 -2.01 -1.17 4.49
C VAL A 143 -3.49 -1.00 4.16
N LEU A 144 -4.33 -1.43 5.08
CA LEU A 144 -5.78 -1.38 4.97
C LEU A 144 -6.31 -0.10 5.62
N LEU A 145 -6.59 0.88 4.80
CA LEU A 145 -7.11 2.18 5.19
C LEU A 145 -8.63 2.20 5.04
N SER A 146 -9.28 1.37 5.85
CA SER A 146 -10.74 1.28 5.97
C SER A 146 -11.17 1.38 7.44
N CYS A 147 -12.42 1.79 7.66
CA CYS A 147 -12.98 1.81 9.00
C CYS A 147 -13.06 0.38 9.55
N LYS A 148 -12.74 0.20 10.84
CA LYS A 148 -12.90 -1.06 11.56
C LYS A 148 -12.25 -2.31 10.94
N GLY A 149 -11.40 -2.18 9.93
CA GLY A 149 -10.86 -3.32 9.19
C GLY A 149 -9.96 -4.26 10.00
N GLY A 150 -9.46 -3.80 11.13
CA GLY A 150 -8.65 -4.58 12.07
C GLY A 150 -9.38 -4.93 13.38
N ILE A 151 -10.66 -4.58 13.55
CA ILE A 151 -11.42 -4.94 14.75
C ILE A 151 -11.85 -6.40 14.66
N GLY A 152 -11.90 -7.05 15.82
CA GLY A 152 -12.32 -8.45 15.95
C GLY A 152 -11.18 -9.43 15.77
N ASP A 153 -11.54 -10.70 15.92
CA ASP A 153 -10.60 -11.83 15.89
C ASP A 153 -10.25 -12.29 14.47
N LYS A 154 -10.23 -13.62 14.29
CA LYS A 154 -9.84 -14.30 13.05
C LYS A 154 -10.64 -13.90 11.79
N ASN A 155 -11.81 -13.32 11.94
CA ASN A 155 -12.69 -12.92 10.83
C ASN A 155 -12.59 -11.44 10.42
N SER A 156 -11.67 -10.68 11.01
CA SER A 156 -11.43 -9.30 10.55
C SER A 156 -10.84 -9.27 9.13
N VAL A 157 -11.17 -8.24 8.36
CA VAL A 157 -10.62 -8.05 7.01
C VAL A 157 -9.09 -8.11 7.02
N ALA A 158 -8.46 -7.50 8.04
CA ALA A 158 -7.01 -7.49 8.18
C ALA A 158 -6.42 -8.90 8.34
N LYS A 159 -7.00 -9.74 9.20
CA LYS A 159 -6.52 -11.12 9.40
C LYS A 159 -6.78 -12.01 8.21
N ILE A 160 -7.94 -11.85 7.55
CA ILE A 160 -8.23 -12.58 6.31
C ILE A 160 -7.19 -12.24 5.24
N MET A 161 -6.89 -10.97 5.04
CA MET A 161 -5.90 -10.54 4.06
C MET A 161 -4.49 -10.97 4.43
N ALA A 162 -4.11 -10.92 5.71
CA ALA A 162 -2.81 -11.40 6.17
C ALA A 162 -2.59 -12.88 5.79
N LYS A 163 -3.55 -13.75 6.10
CA LYS A 163 -3.51 -15.17 5.72
C LYS A 163 -3.50 -15.38 4.21
N LYS A 164 -4.35 -14.66 3.46
CA LYS A 164 -4.43 -14.81 2.00
C LYS A 164 -3.19 -14.35 1.27
N CYS A 165 -2.55 -13.32 1.75
CA CYS A 165 -1.40 -12.70 1.08
C CYS A 165 -0.06 -13.08 1.72
N GLN A 166 -0.09 -13.87 2.80
CA GLN A 166 1.10 -14.32 3.54
C GLN A 166 2.04 -13.16 3.88
N CYS A 167 1.47 -12.03 4.30
CA CYS A 167 2.21 -10.82 4.63
C CYS A 167 1.57 -10.11 5.83
N VAL A 168 2.32 -9.17 6.40
CA VAL A 168 1.81 -8.31 7.46
C VAL A 168 0.76 -7.36 6.91
N VAL A 169 -0.34 -7.19 7.64
CA VAL A 169 -1.36 -6.19 7.36
C VAL A 169 -1.40 -5.15 8.47
N TYR A 170 -1.38 -3.89 8.09
CA TYR A 170 -1.60 -2.76 8.99
C TYR A 170 -3.03 -2.26 8.79
N ALA A 171 -3.83 -2.22 9.86
CA ALA A 171 -5.23 -1.82 9.80
C ALA A 171 -5.70 -1.14 11.07
N SER A 172 -6.79 -0.38 10.97
CA SER A 172 -7.44 0.22 12.12
C SER A 172 -8.05 -0.83 13.05
N SER A 173 -7.73 -0.72 14.33
CA SER A 173 -8.36 -1.50 15.40
C SER A 173 -9.39 -0.70 16.20
N TYR A 174 -9.70 0.53 15.80
CA TYR A 174 -10.64 1.38 16.52
C TYR A 174 -12.06 1.22 15.97
N PRO A 175 -13.09 1.30 16.85
CA PRO A 175 -14.49 1.17 16.46
C PRO A 175 -15.03 2.39 15.71
N TYR A 176 -14.28 3.49 15.72
CA TYR A 176 -14.67 4.76 15.09
C TYR A 176 -14.13 4.88 13.66
N GLY A 177 -14.78 5.72 12.88
CA GLY A 177 -14.42 5.94 11.49
C GLY A 177 -13.00 6.45 11.29
N LEU A 178 -12.38 6.00 10.22
CA LEU A 178 -11.10 6.52 9.75
C LEU A 178 -11.34 7.86 9.04
N SER A 179 -10.64 8.89 9.48
CA SER A 179 -10.57 10.19 8.81
C SER A 179 -9.10 10.52 8.47
N TYR A 180 -8.86 11.66 7.84
CA TYR A 180 -7.51 12.03 7.44
C TYR A 180 -7.26 13.51 7.78
N ARG A 181 -6.05 13.79 8.25
CA ARG A 181 -5.54 15.15 8.43
C ARG A 181 -4.55 15.48 7.34
N TYR A 182 -4.74 16.62 6.70
CA TYR A 182 -3.77 17.18 5.77
C TYR A 182 -2.72 18.01 6.52
N ASP A 183 -1.46 17.64 6.42
CA ASP A 183 -0.34 18.44 6.90
C ASP A 183 0.07 19.41 5.78
N LYS A 184 -0.20 20.70 5.99
CA LYS A 184 0.09 21.75 5.00
C LYS A 184 1.59 21.93 4.74
N LYS A 185 2.45 21.75 5.76
CA LYS A 185 3.91 21.88 5.64
C LYS A 185 4.50 20.72 4.85
N LYS A 186 4.13 19.51 5.17
CA LYS A 186 4.62 18.29 4.51
C LYS A 186 3.86 17.94 3.24
N LYS A 187 2.74 18.60 2.94
CA LYS A 187 1.83 18.33 1.81
C LYS A 187 1.38 16.87 1.74
N VAL A 188 1.10 16.24 2.88
CA VAL A 188 0.71 14.84 2.99
C VAL A 188 -0.52 14.64 3.85
N TYR A 189 -1.24 13.54 3.63
CA TYR A 189 -2.38 13.10 4.44
C TYR A 189 -1.97 12.01 5.42
N TYR A 190 -2.26 12.23 6.70
CA TYR A 190 -2.10 11.23 7.75
C TYR A 190 -3.46 10.68 8.17
N PRO A 191 -3.60 9.35 8.37
CA PRO A 191 -4.83 8.78 8.91
C PRO A 191 -5.05 9.25 10.35
N ARG A 192 -6.31 9.50 10.67
CA ARG A 192 -6.78 9.86 12.01
C ARG A 192 -7.99 9.01 12.35
N TYR A 193 -8.10 8.65 13.61
CA TYR A 193 -9.32 8.05 14.17
C TYR A 193 -10.05 9.10 14.98
N GLY A 194 -11.30 9.38 14.64
CA GLY A 194 -12.05 10.45 15.26
C GLY A 194 -13.41 10.04 15.75
N GLY A 195 -13.67 10.20 17.04
CA GLY A 195 -14.86 10.75 17.61
C GLY A 195 -14.60 12.19 18.00
N LYS A 196 -15.60 12.93 18.43
CA LYS A 196 -15.56 14.38 18.74
C LYS A 196 -14.57 14.85 19.81
N GLN A 197 -13.74 14.01 20.40
CA GLN A 197 -12.81 14.34 21.47
C GLN A 197 -11.45 13.67 21.30
N ASN A 198 -10.42 14.50 21.08
CA ASN A 198 -9.04 14.41 21.57
C ASN A 198 -8.27 13.08 21.54
N TYR A 199 -8.29 12.31 20.46
CA TYR A 199 -7.34 11.20 20.29
C TYR A 199 -6.18 11.60 19.39
N TYR A 200 -5.46 12.66 19.78
CA TYR A 200 -4.43 13.31 18.95
C TYR A 200 -3.03 12.73 19.10
N ASN A 201 -2.79 11.77 19.99
CA ASN A 201 -1.43 11.37 20.39
C ASN A 201 -0.95 10.00 19.90
N HIS A 202 -1.60 9.38 18.90
CA HIS A 202 -1.08 8.14 18.36
C HIS A 202 -0.38 8.38 17.02
N GLU A 203 0.94 8.42 17.05
CA GLU A 203 1.79 8.57 15.86
C GLU A 203 1.59 7.44 14.83
N ASN A 204 1.05 6.30 15.25
CA ASN A 204 0.78 5.16 14.37
C ASN A 204 -0.57 4.49 14.70
N PRO A 205 -1.68 5.01 14.15
CA PRO A 205 -3.02 4.53 14.46
C PRO A 205 -3.34 3.13 13.87
N LEU A 206 -2.41 2.48 13.19
CA LEU A 206 -2.62 1.18 12.57
C LEU A 206 -1.95 0.08 13.39
N LYS A 207 -2.71 -0.95 13.77
CA LYS A 207 -2.18 -2.17 14.38
C LYS A 207 -1.65 -3.13 13.30
N LYS A 208 -0.67 -3.92 13.71
CA LYS A 208 -0.01 -4.94 12.90
C LYS A 208 -0.70 -6.29 13.07
N TYR A 209 -1.13 -6.90 11.97
CA TYR A 209 -1.73 -8.23 11.91
C TYR A 209 -0.78 -9.16 11.14
N LYS A 210 -0.38 -10.24 11.77
CA LYS A 210 0.46 -11.28 11.15
C LYS A 210 -0.43 -12.33 10.46
N PRO A 211 0.09 -13.07 9.47
CA PRO A 211 -0.57 -14.23 8.85
C PRO A 211 -1.04 -15.28 9.83
#